data_67328922e93173199b457545731cbb4c
#
_entry.id   67328922e93173199b457545731cbb4c
#
_cell.length_a   1.000
_cell.length_b   1.000
_cell.length_c   1.000
_cell.angle_alpha   90.00
_cell.angle_beta   90.00
_cell.angle_gamma   90.00
#
_symmetry.space_group_name_H-M   'P 1'
#
loop_
_entity.id
_entity.type
_entity.pdbx_description
1 polymer ?
#
loop_
_entity_poly.entity_id
_entity_poly.type
_entity_poly.pdbx_seq_one_letter_code
_entity_poly.pdbx_strand_id
1 'polypeptide(L)'
;MLTGAGISADSGVPTFRGADGLWRNYRAEDLATPEAFERDPRLVWEWYNWRREILATKQPNPAHDTIVKLEQQWGDRMWLITQNVDGLHRAAGSQRLSEIHGNIWTVRCTGCGVISGNREIPLPILPTCRLCHALLRPHIVWFGESLWEEDLRRCDQAIHSCDLLLVVGTSGVVYPAAGFASMAKEAGALVIEINLESTPQSDLVDLSLQGRAKDLVPLLL
;
A
#
# COMPACT_ATOMS: atom_id res chain seq x y z
N MET A 1 0.07 13.09 1.06
CA MET A 1 0.23 12.38 -0.23
C MET A 1 -0.42 11.02 -0.13
N LEU A 2 -1.13 10.56 -1.17
CA LEU A 2 -1.74 9.22 -1.26
C LEU A 2 -1.08 8.44 -2.41
N THR A 3 -0.63 7.21 -2.17
CA THR A 3 -0.01 6.37 -3.20
C THR A 3 -0.70 5.01 -3.34
N GLY A 4 -0.69 4.47 -4.57
CA GLY A 4 -1.17 3.14 -4.91
C GLY A 4 -0.15 2.34 -5.72
N ALA A 5 -0.54 1.18 -6.25
CA ALA A 5 0.36 0.23 -6.90
C ALA A 5 1.13 0.81 -8.10
N GLY A 6 0.59 1.83 -8.76
CA GLY A 6 1.23 2.47 -9.91
C GLY A 6 2.58 3.12 -9.61
N ILE A 7 2.81 3.58 -8.35
CA ILE A 7 4.11 4.15 -7.99
C ILE A 7 5.22 3.10 -7.98
N SER A 8 4.87 1.84 -7.69
CA SER A 8 5.80 0.71 -7.62
C SER A 8 5.92 -0.08 -8.94
N ALA A 9 5.08 0.25 -9.94
CA ALA A 9 5.09 -0.44 -11.24
C ALA A 9 6.47 -0.36 -11.93
N ASP A 10 7.08 0.83 -11.93
CA ASP A 10 8.42 1.04 -12.50
C ASP A 10 9.56 0.41 -11.66
N SER A 11 9.29 -0.05 -10.45
CA SER A 11 10.18 -0.92 -9.67
C SER A 11 10.04 -2.39 -10.06
N GLY A 12 9.15 -2.72 -11.01
CA GLY A 12 8.85 -4.07 -11.45
C GLY A 12 7.97 -4.85 -10.45
N VAL A 13 7.19 -4.14 -9.63
CA VAL A 13 6.17 -4.76 -8.78
C VAL A 13 4.92 -4.97 -9.62
N PRO A 14 4.40 -6.21 -9.75
CA PRO A 14 3.16 -6.46 -10.48
C PRO A 14 2.00 -5.68 -9.86
N THR A 15 1.22 -4.99 -10.68
CA THR A 15 0.00 -4.31 -10.23
C THR A 15 -1.14 -5.32 -10.10
N PHE A 16 -2.06 -5.12 -9.14
CA PHE A 16 -3.15 -6.06 -8.86
C PHE A 16 -4.14 -6.26 -10.02
N ARG A 17 -4.14 -5.38 -11.03
CA ARG A 17 -5.12 -5.35 -12.12
C ARG A 17 -4.57 -5.75 -13.49
N GLY A 18 -3.27 -6.04 -13.59
CA GLY A 18 -2.67 -6.49 -14.84
C GLY A 18 -2.82 -7.99 -15.07
N ALA A 19 -2.54 -8.44 -16.29
CA ALA A 19 -2.43 -9.87 -16.62
C ALA A 19 -1.42 -10.60 -15.74
N ASP A 20 -0.45 -9.88 -15.18
CA ASP A 20 0.58 -10.37 -14.26
C ASP A 20 0.07 -10.53 -12.81
N GLY A 21 -1.18 -10.15 -12.51
CA GLY A 21 -1.80 -10.27 -11.19
C GLY A 21 -2.29 -11.67 -10.81
N LEU A 22 -2.21 -12.64 -11.76
CA LEU A 22 -2.63 -14.03 -11.51
C LEU A 22 -1.48 -14.88 -10.99
N TRP A 23 -1.78 -15.68 -9.98
CA TRP A 23 -0.91 -16.75 -9.49
C TRP A 23 -1.65 -18.09 -9.54
N ARG A 24 -1.17 -19.06 -10.32
CA ARG A 24 -1.81 -20.38 -10.47
C ARG A 24 -3.32 -20.29 -10.78
N ASN A 25 -3.76 -19.31 -11.57
CA ASN A 25 -5.16 -19.00 -11.89
C ASN A 25 -5.97 -18.34 -10.76
N TYR A 26 -5.36 -17.93 -9.65
CA TYR A 26 -6.02 -17.17 -8.58
C TYR A 26 -5.77 -15.67 -8.75
N ARG A 27 -6.80 -14.88 -8.49
CA ARG A 27 -6.69 -13.44 -8.30
C ARG A 27 -6.32 -13.12 -6.85
N ALA A 28 -5.80 -11.93 -6.62
CA ALA A 28 -5.53 -11.46 -5.25
C ALA A 28 -6.81 -11.46 -4.39
N GLU A 29 -7.95 -11.10 -4.98
CA GLU A 29 -9.26 -11.07 -4.32
C GLU A 29 -9.75 -12.47 -3.90
N ASP A 30 -9.26 -13.54 -4.54
CA ASP A 30 -9.64 -14.92 -4.21
C ASP A 30 -8.86 -15.44 -3.00
N LEU A 31 -7.65 -14.91 -2.73
CA LEU A 31 -6.72 -15.42 -1.71
C LEU A 31 -6.50 -14.45 -0.55
N ALA A 32 -6.62 -13.15 -0.77
CA ALA A 32 -6.48 -12.14 0.27
C ALA A 32 -7.82 -11.90 0.98
N THR A 33 -8.40 -12.95 1.57
CA THR A 33 -9.64 -12.90 2.35
C THR A 33 -9.53 -13.74 3.62
N PRO A 34 -10.25 -13.41 4.70
CA PRO A 34 -10.33 -14.25 5.90
C PRO A 34 -10.82 -15.66 5.58
N GLU A 35 -11.82 -15.79 4.73
CA GLU A 35 -12.46 -17.06 4.34
C GLU A 35 -11.48 -17.97 3.59
N ALA A 36 -10.64 -17.39 2.71
CA ALA A 36 -9.62 -18.17 2.02
C ALA A 36 -8.58 -18.70 3.00
N PHE A 37 -8.18 -17.89 3.97
CA PHE A 37 -7.20 -18.30 4.98
C PHE A 37 -7.77 -19.34 5.95
N GLU A 38 -9.03 -19.24 6.35
CA GLU A 38 -9.71 -20.26 7.18
C GLU A 38 -9.84 -21.58 6.43
N ARG A 39 -10.21 -21.53 5.15
CA ARG A 39 -10.39 -22.72 4.32
C ARG A 39 -9.07 -23.43 3.99
N ASP A 40 -8.05 -22.69 3.61
CA ASP A 40 -6.74 -23.25 3.24
C ASP A 40 -5.61 -22.24 3.53
N PRO A 41 -5.14 -22.18 4.78
CA PRO A 41 -4.05 -21.29 5.17
C PRO A 41 -2.72 -21.62 4.48
N ARG A 42 -2.54 -22.90 4.06
CA ARG A 42 -1.36 -23.33 3.31
C ARG A 42 -1.30 -22.67 1.93
N LEU A 43 -2.40 -22.71 1.18
CA LEU A 43 -2.49 -22.11 -0.15
C LEU A 43 -2.25 -20.58 -0.07
N VAL A 44 -2.85 -19.93 0.94
CA VAL A 44 -2.66 -18.49 1.16
C VAL A 44 -1.19 -18.17 1.48
N TRP A 45 -0.53 -18.96 2.32
CA TRP A 45 0.89 -18.76 2.63
C TRP A 45 1.82 -19.07 1.45
N GLU A 46 1.52 -20.07 0.62
CA GLU A 46 2.28 -20.32 -0.62
C GLU A 46 2.21 -19.10 -1.55
N TRP A 47 1.03 -18.51 -1.71
CA TRP A 47 0.85 -17.29 -2.50
C TRP A 47 1.61 -16.10 -1.90
N TYR A 48 1.55 -15.87 -0.58
CA TYR A 48 2.29 -14.79 0.06
C TYR A 48 3.80 -15.01 -0.01
N ASN A 49 4.30 -16.23 0.11
CA ASN A 49 5.71 -16.53 -0.06
C ASN A 49 6.18 -16.21 -1.47
N TRP A 50 5.44 -16.64 -2.49
CA TRP A 50 5.72 -16.27 -3.88
C TRP A 50 5.80 -14.75 -4.06
N ARG A 51 4.86 -13.99 -3.52
CA ARG A 51 4.90 -12.52 -3.56
C ARG A 51 6.11 -11.94 -2.84
N ARG A 52 6.45 -12.47 -1.67
CA ARG A 52 7.64 -12.05 -0.91
C ARG A 52 8.93 -12.31 -1.68
N GLU A 53 9.06 -13.45 -2.35
CA GLU A 53 10.20 -13.77 -3.21
C GLU A 53 10.35 -12.75 -4.35
N ILE A 54 9.26 -12.41 -5.03
CA ILE A 54 9.28 -11.37 -6.07
C ILE A 54 9.68 -10.01 -5.46
N LEU A 55 9.02 -9.58 -4.40
CA LEU A 55 9.24 -8.27 -3.79
C LEU A 55 10.63 -8.10 -3.18
N ALA A 56 11.24 -9.18 -2.71
CA ALA A 56 12.61 -9.17 -2.19
C ALA A 56 13.66 -8.74 -3.21
N THR A 57 13.36 -8.92 -4.50
CA THR A 57 14.25 -8.51 -5.61
C THR A 57 14.03 -7.06 -6.06
N LYS A 58 13.00 -6.39 -5.55
CA LYS A 58 12.61 -5.05 -6.00
C LYS A 58 13.28 -3.97 -5.18
N GLN A 59 13.54 -2.84 -5.83
CA GLN A 59 14.15 -1.67 -5.21
C GLN A 59 13.23 -0.45 -5.40
N PRO A 60 13.28 0.52 -4.49
CA PRO A 60 12.65 1.81 -4.71
C PRO A 60 13.08 2.42 -6.05
N ASN A 61 12.22 3.24 -6.63
CA ASN A 61 12.50 3.99 -7.84
C ASN A 61 12.54 5.51 -7.54
N PRO A 62 12.92 6.37 -8.50
CA PRO A 62 13.06 7.81 -8.28
C PRO A 62 11.85 8.50 -7.64
N ALA A 63 10.60 7.99 -7.85
CA ALA A 63 9.44 8.56 -7.17
C ALA A 63 9.48 8.31 -5.65
N HIS A 64 9.87 7.12 -5.21
CA HIS A 64 10.03 6.80 -3.80
C HIS A 64 11.13 7.66 -3.15
N ASP A 65 12.28 7.79 -3.83
CA ASP A 65 13.41 8.61 -3.33
C ASP A 65 13.02 10.08 -3.21
N THR A 66 12.23 10.59 -4.18
CA THR A 66 11.72 11.96 -4.15
C THR A 66 10.77 12.19 -2.98
N ILE A 67 9.89 11.24 -2.68
CA ILE A 67 8.98 11.34 -1.53
C ILE A 67 9.77 11.46 -0.23
N VAL A 68 10.87 10.72 -0.08
CA VAL A 68 11.75 10.84 1.09
C VAL A 68 12.38 12.23 1.18
N LYS A 69 12.84 12.80 0.07
CA LYS A 69 13.39 14.16 0.05
C LYS A 69 12.35 15.22 0.40
N LEU A 70 11.12 15.07 -0.13
CA LEU A 70 10.00 15.93 0.24
C LEU A 70 9.66 15.81 1.73
N GLU A 71 9.65 14.59 2.29
CA GLU A 71 9.46 14.35 3.72
C GLU A 71 10.55 15.05 4.56
N GLN A 72 11.82 14.98 4.15
CA GLN A 72 12.92 15.67 4.81
C GLN A 72 12.79 17.20 4.73
N GLN A 73 12.37 17.73 3.59
CA GLN A 73 12.19 19.16 3.37
C GLN A 73 11.00 19.75 4.14
N TRP A 74 9.87 19.00 4.20
CA TRP A 74 8.60 19.50 4.74
C TRP A 74 8.36 19.05 6.19
N GLY A 75 9.06 18.01 6.67
CA GLY A 75 8.99 17.53 8.04
C GLY A 75 7.54 17.21 8.46
N ASP A 76 7.09 17.82 9.55
CA ASP A 76 5.76 17.57 10.13
C ASP A 76 4.59 18.00 9.24
N ARG A 77 4.85 18.79 8.21
CA ARG A 77 3.84 19.23 7.22
C ARG A 77 3.57 18.19 6.12
N MET A 78 4.26 17.08 6.11
CA MET A 78 4.05 16.00 5.15
C MET A 78 3.64 14.70 5.83
N TRP A 79 2.62 14.06 5.29
CA TRP A 79 2.21 12.71 5.66
C TRP A 79 1.98 11.87 4.42
N LEU A 80 2.55 10.66 4.41
CA LEU A 80 2.38 9.70 3.33
C LEU A 80 1.33 8.67 3.72
N ILE A 81 0.30 8.51 2.90
CA ILE A 81 -0.69 7.44 3.00
C ILE A 81 -0.44 6.50 1.83
N THR A 82 -0.19 5.23 2.10
CA THR A 82 0.00 4.26 1.02
C THR A 82 -0.94 3.06 1.15
N GLN A 83 -1.49 2.66 0.01
CA GLN A 83 -2.26 1.44 -0.16
C GLN A 83 -1.34 0.23 -0.41
N ASN A 84 -0.05 0.47 -0.69
CA ASN A 84 0.89 -0.55 -1.06
C ASN A 84 1.36 -1.35 0.15
N VAL A 85 1.46 -2.66 -0.04
CA VAL A 85 1.95 -3.60 0.97
C VAL A 85 3.40 -4.04 0.70
N ASP A 86 4.03 -3.52 -0.36
CA ASP A 86 5.35 -3.95 -0.84
C ASP A 86 6.52 -3.53 0.07
N GLY A 87 6.34 -2.48 0.88
CA GLY A 87 7.34 -1.93 1.78
C GLY A 87 8.40 -1.07 1.09
N LEU A 88 8.24 -0.67 -0.19
CA LEU A 88 9.23 0.11 -0.93
C LEU A 88 9.37 1.54 -0.40
N HIS A 89 8.30 2.17 0.09
CA HIS A 89 8.41 3.47 0.75
C HIS A 89 9.33 3.41 1.98
N ARG A 90 9.17 2.39 2.83
CA ARG A 90 10.08 2.19 3.97
C ARG A 90 11.49 1.85 3.52
N ALA A 91 11.64 1.05 2.47
CA ALA A 91 12.96 0.71 1.92
C ALA A 91 13.69 1.94 1.35
N ALA A 92 12.96 2.91 0.79
CA ALA A 92 13.51 4.21 0.38
C ALA A 92 13.90 5.10 1.56
N GLY A 93 13.30 4.90 2.74
CA GLY A 93 13.61 5.66 3.95
C GLY A 93 12.47 6.51 4.49
N SER A 94 11.24 6.43 3.94
CA SER A 94 10.07 7.14 4.47
C SER A 94 9.78 6.72 5.91
N GLN A 95 9.58 7.69 6.80
CA GLN A 95 9.32 7.52 8.23
C GLN A 95 7.88 7.89 8.59
N ARG A 96 7.35 8.93 7.97
CA ARG A 96 6.05 9.53 8.27
C ARG A 96 4.97 9.00 7.34
N LEU A 97 4.59 7.73 7.55
CA LEU A 97 3.62 7.07 6.67
C LEU A 97 2.62 6.19 7.42
N SER A 98 1.42 6.10 6.85
CA SER A 98 0.40 5.09 7.16
C SER A 98 0.34 4.08 6.03
N GLU A 99 0.62 2.81 6.34
CA GLU A 99 0.47 1.67 5.43
C GLU A 99 -0.93 1.08 5.63
N ILE A 100 -1.95 1.75 5.06
CA ILE A 100 -3.37 1.49 5.41
C ILE A 100 -3.87 0.07 5.09
N HIS A 101 -3.18 -0.63 4.20
CA HIS A 101 -3.46 -2.05 3.93
C HIS A 101 -2.43 -2.98 4.57
N GLY A 102 -1.54 -2.46 5.42
CA GLY A 102 -0.48 -3.22 6.07
C GLY A 102 0.78 -3.39 5.23
N ASN A 103 1.59 -4.37 5.63
CA ASN A 103 2.90 -4.59 5.03
C ASN A 103 3.21 -6.09 4.94
N ILE A 104 3.66 -6.55 3.78
CA ILE A 104 3.94 -7.97 3.52
C ILE A 104 5.13 -8.50 4.36
N TRP A 105 5.98 -7.59 4.86
CA TRP A 105 7.12 -7.88 5.73
C TRP A 105 6.75 -7.90 7.22
N THR A 106 5.47 -7.94 7.52
CA THR A 106 4.94 -7.99 8.89
C THR A 106 3.94 -9.13 9.00
N VAL A 107 4.01 -9.85 10.11
CA VAL A 107 3.10 -10.95 10.44
C VAL A 107 2.34 -10.68 11.72
N ARG A 108 1.14 -11.23 11.84
CA ARG A 108 0.27 -11.13 13.02
C ARG A 108 -0.11 -12.52 13.49
N CYS A 109 -0.04 -12.77 14.79
CA CYS A 109 -0.51 -14.00 15.39
C CYS A 109 -2.04 -14.06 15.43
N THR A 110 -2.62 -15.19 14.99
CA THR A 110 -4.08 -15.39 15.02
C THR A 110 -4.60 -15.67 16.45
N GLY A 111 -3.74 -16.11 17.37
CA GLY A 111 -4.13 -16.42 18.74
C GLY A 111 -3.92 -15.25 19.71
N CYS A 112 -2.71 -14.73 19.84
CA CYS A 112 -2.40 -13.68 20.84
C CYS A 112 -2.32 -12.27 20.24
N GLY A 113 -2.51 -12.10 18.92
CA GLY A 113 -2.53 -10.80 18.26
C GLY A 113 -1.16 -10.12 18.10
N VAL A 114 -0.05 -10.69 18.62
CA VAL A 114 1.27 -10.07 18.52
C VAL A 114 1.63 -9.82 17.06
N ILE A 115 2.15 -8.62 16.79
CA ILE A 115 2.60 -8.19 15.47
C ILE A 115 4.13 -8.10 15.49
N SER A 116 4.78 -8.61 14.46
CA SER A 116 6.23 -8.56 14.35
C SER A 116 6.70 -8.46 12.90
N GLY A 117 7.81 -7.77 12.70
CA GLY A 117 8.49 -7.76 11.41
C GLY A 117 9.06 -9.15 11.08
N ASN A 118 8.97 -9.53 9.82
CA ASN A 118 9.56 -10.77 9.32
C ASN A 118 10.02 -10.58 7.86
N ARG A 119 11.31 -10.81 7.60
CA ARG A 119 11.91 -10.74 6.27
C ARG A 119 12.52 -12.07 5.80
N GLU A 120 12.19 -13.18 6.49
CA GLU A 120 12.62 -14.52 6.11
C GLU A 120 12.00 -14.91 4.77
N ILE A 121 12.80 -15.45 3.84
CA ILE A 121 12.38 -15.84 2.49
C ILE A 121 13.02 -17.18 2.10
N PRO A 122 12.20 -18.17 1.76
CA PRO A 122 10.77 -18.24 2.04
C PRO A 122 10.50 -18.36 3.55
N LEU A 123 9.32 -17.92 3.99
CA LEU A 123 8.82 -18.30 5.30
C LEU A 123 8.45 -19.79 5.31
N PRO A 124 8.63 -20.51 6.43
CA PRO A 124 8.04 -21.83 6.58
C PRO A 124 6.55 -21.80 6.23
N ILE A 125 6.09 -22.82 5.53
CA ILE A 125 4.65 -22.95 5.28
C ILE A 125 3.94 -23.21 6.61
N LEU A 126 2.87 -22.45 6.89
CA LEU A 126 2.16 -22.42 8.16
C LEU A 126 3.06 -21.99 9.34
N PRO A 127 3.63 -20.77 9.28
CA PRO A 127 4.49 -20.28 10.33
C PRO A 127 3.71 -20.08 11.62
N THR A 128 4.32 -20.39 12.77
CA THR A 128 3.70 -20.31 14.08
C THR A 128 4.29 -19.20 14.95
N CYS A 129 3.48 -18.71 15.86
CA CYS A 129 3.87 -17.70 16.86
C CYS A 129 4.86 -18.31 17.87
N ARG A 130 5.95 -17.58 18.14
CA ARG A 130 6.93 -18.00 19.15
C ARG A 130 6.41 -17.93 20.59
N LEU A 131 5.33 -17.17 20.84
CA LEU A 131 4.79 -16.97 22.18
C LEU A 131 3.68 -17.98 22.54
N CYS A 132 2.75 -18.23 21.61
CA CYS A 132 1.57 -19.06 21.90
C CYS A 132 1.37 -20.21 20.92
N HIS A 133 2.28 -20.41 19.98
CA HIS A 133 2.27 -21.47 18.96
C HIS A 133 1.08 -21.45 17.99
N ALA A 134 0.18 -20.47 18.09
CA ALA A 134 -0.89 -20.29 17.10
C ALA A 134 -0.32 -19.88 15.73
N LEU A 135 -1.09 -20.12 14.69
CA LEU A 135 -0.73 -19.79 13.31
C LEU A 135 -0.49 -18.29 13.14
N LEU A 136 0.55 -17.92 12.39
CA LEU A 136 0.75 -16.55 11.94
C LEU A 136 0.00 -16.33 10.62
N ARG A 137 -0.46 -15.11 10.41
CA ARG A 137 -0.96 -14.61 9.12
C ARG A 137 -0.18 -13.36 8.70
N PRO A 138 -0.16 -13.01 7.40
CA PRO A 138 0.34 -11.69 6.97
C PRO A 138 -0.42 -10.57 7.69
N HIS A 139 0.29 -9.55 8.15
CA HIS A 139 -0.32 -8.35 8.72
C HIS A 139 -0.73 -7.40 7.59
N ILE A 140 -1.73 -7.84 6.85
CA ILE A 140 -2.33 -7.17 5.71
C ILE A 140 -3.84 -7.13 5.94
N VAL A 141 -4.47 -6.01 5.59
CA VAL A 141 -5.92 -5.89 5.55
C VAL A 141 -6.41 -6.62 4.31
N TRP A 142 -7.22 -7.65 4.51
CA TRP A 142 -7.79 -8.44 3.44
C TRP A 142 -9.13 -7.89 2.96
N PHE A 143 -9.54 -8.29 1.78
CA PHE A 143 -10.88 -7.98 1.30
C PHE A 143 -11.92 -8.51 2.29
N GLY A 144 -12.91 -7.66 2.61
CA GLY A 144 -13.88 -7.93 3.66
C GLY A 144 -13.48 -7.52 5.07
N GLU A 145 -12.20 -7.17 5.31
CA GLU A 145 -11.76 -6.61 6.60
C GLU A 145 -11.83 -5.08 6.61
N SER A 146 -12.07 -4.52 7.77
CA SER A 146 -11.95 -3.06 8.01
C SER A 146 -10.48 -2.65 8.13
N LEU A 147 -10.17 -1.44 7.70
CA LEU A 147 -8.88 -0.82 8.01
C LEU A 147 -8.75 -0.65 9.53
N TRP A 148 -7.52 -0.61 10.02
CA TRP A 148 -7.28 -0.38 11.46
C TRP A 148 -7.68 1.05 11.83
N GLU A 149 -8.39 1.18 12.94
CA GLU A 149 -8.96 2.44 13.42
C GLU A 149 -7.89 3.54 13.60
N GLU A 150 -6.72 3.19 14.12
CA GLU A 150 -5.63 4.13 14.32
C GLU A 150 -5.10 4.70 12.98
N ASP A 151 -4.98 3.86 11.95
CA ASP A 151 -4.56 4.31 10.62
C ASP A 151 -5.63 5.18 9.97
N LEU A 152 -6.92 4.79 10.10
CA LEU A 152 -8.03 5.61 9.60
C LEU A 152 -8.05 6.98 10.27
N ARG A 153 -7.90 7.05 11.59
CA ARG A 153 -7.87 8.31 12.34
C ARG A 153 -6.72 9.21 11.90
N ARG A 154 -5.53 8.64 11.68
CA ARG A 154 -4.36 9.39 11.19
C ARG A 154 -4.57 9.90 9.77
N CYS A 155 -5.14 9.08 8.89
CA CYS A 155 -5.46 9.47 7.53
C CYS A 155 -6.50 10.59 7.51
N ASP A 156 -7.58 10.45 8.28
CA ASP A 156 -8.63 11.45 8.41
C ASP A 156 -8.05 12.80 8.86
N GLN A 157 -7.24 12.79 9.92
CA GLN A 157 -6.57 14.00 10.39
C GLN A 157 -5.67 14.63 9.31
N ALA A 158 -4.87 13.84 8.61
CA ALA A 158 -3.97 14.33 7.57
C ALA A 158 -4.74 14.91 6.37
N ILE A 159 -5.85 14.28 5.98
CA ILE A 159 -6.67 14.70 4.85
C ILE A 159 -7.41 15.99 5.15
N HIS A 160 -8.03 16.13 6.33
CA HIS A 160 -8.77 17.32 6.71
C HIS A 160 -7.87 18.53 7.04
N SER A 161 -6.59 18.33 7.28
CA SER A 161 -5.65 19.40 7.61
C SER A 161 -4.69 19.77 6.48
N CYS A 162 -4.73 19.09 5.33
CA CYS A 162 -3.81 19.40 4.24
C CYS A 162 -4.30 20.54 3.35
N ASP A 163 -3.35 21.33 2.84
CA ASP A 163 -3.59 22.33 1.80
C ASP A 163 -3.46 21.73 0.39
N LEU A 164 -2.70 20.61 0.29
CA LEU A 164 -2.41 19.91 -0.96
C LEU A 164 -2.45 18.41 -0.76
N LEU A 165 -3.25 17.71 -1.55
CA LEU A 165 -3.21 16.25 -1.68
C LEU A 165 -2.66 15.84 -3.05
N LEU A 166 -1.52 15.16 -3.05
CA LEU A 166 -0.99 14.48 -4.25
C LEU A 166 -1.47 13.03 -4.24
N VAL A 167 -2.14 12.61 -5.30
CA VAL A 167 -2.66 11.24 -5.51
C VAL A 167 -1.84 10.59 -6.61
N VAL A 168 -1.02 9.59 -6.28
CA VAL A 168 -0.02 9.04 -7.21
C VAL A 168 -0.22 7.54 -7.43
N GLY A 169 -0.43 7.14 -8.68
CA GLY A 169 -0.45 5.75 -9.10
C GLY A 169 -1.55 4.90 -8.45
N THR A 170 -2.70 5.47 -8.14
CA THR A 170 -3.86 4.74 -7.62
C THR A 170 -4.98 4.66 -8.65
N SER A 171 -5.70 3.55 -8.64
CA SER A 171 -6.85 3.35 -9.55
C SER A 171 -8.11 4.13 -9.15
N GLY A 172 -8.14 4.66 -7.93
CA GLY A 172 -9.28 5.43 -7.41
C GLY A 172 -10.58 4.67 -7.21
N VAL A 173 -10.53 3.33 -7.04
CA VAL A 173 -11.75 2.51 -6.91
C VAL A 173 -11.80 1.66 -5.64
N VAL A 174 -10.71 1.59 -4.86
CA VAL A 174 -10.64 0.82 -3.62
C VAL A 174 -10.99 1.72 -2.43
N TYR A 175 -12.13 1.46 -1.81
CA TYR A 175 -12.57 2.19 -0.62
C TYR A 175 -11.93 1.61 0.67
N PRO A 176 -11.68 2.49 1.69
CA PRO A 176 -12.03 3.90 1.76
C PRO A 176 -11.05 4.85 1.05
N ALA A 177 -9.87 4.39 0.61
CA ALA A 177 -8.83 5.23 0.02
C ALA A 177 -9.32 6.03 -1.21
N ALA A 178 -10.23 5.47 -2.00
CA ALA A 178 -10.86 6.15 -3.13
C ALA A 178 -11.62 7.42 -2.72
N GLY A 179 -12.15 7.49 -1.51
CA GLY A 179 -12.85 8.67 -0.99
C GLY A 179 -11.93 9.81 -0.54
N PHE A 180 -10.64 9.54 -0.33
CA PHE A 180 -9.73 10.53 0.27
C PHE A 180 -9.51 11.78 -0.59
N ALA A 181 -9.53 11.64 -1.90
CA ALA A 181 -9.42 12.80 -2.81
C ALA A 181 -10.62 13.75 -2.68
N SER A 182 -11.84 13.19 -2.66
CA SER A 182 -13.07 14.00 -2.45
C SER A 182 -13.09 14.64 -1.07
N MET A 183 -12.73 13.90 -0.02
CA MET A 183 -12.67 14.43 1.35
C MET A 183 -11.67 15.60 1.47
N ALA A 184 -10.48 15.49 0.88
CA ALA A 184 -9.50 16.56 0.88
C ALA A 184 -10.02 17.79 0.15
N LYS A 185 -10.65 17.61 -1.01
CA LYS A 185 -11.24 18.70 -1.78
C LYS A 185 -12.38 19.39 -1.04
N GLU A 186 -13.26 18.63 -0.39
CA GLU A 186 -14.34 19.18 0.46
C GLU A 186 -13.78 19.96 1.66
N ALA A 187 -12.61 19.54 2.18
CA ALA A 187 -11.88 20.27 3.23
C ALA A 187 -11.15 21.52 2.71
N GLY A 188 -11.14 21.79 1.39
CA GLY A 188 -10.53 22.96 0.77
C GLY A 188 -9.12 22.76 0.24
N ALA A 189 -8.60 21.53 0.24
CA ALA A 189 -7.29 21.23 -0.31
C ALA A 189 -7.28 21.23 -1.84
N LEU A 190 -6.16 21.66 -2.43
CA LEU A 190 -5.86 21.40 -3.84
C LEU A 190 -5.55 19.92 -4.02
N VAL A 191 -6.19 19.26 -5.00
CA VAL A 191 -5.98 17.82 -5.28
C VAL A 191 -5.36 17.65 -6.66
N ILE A 192 -4.17 17.05 -6.70
CA ILE A 192 -3.43 16.76 -7.93
C ILE A 192 -3.26 15.25 -8.08
N GLU A 193 -3.69 14.71 -9.21
CA GLU A 193 -3.47 13.33 -9.59
C GLU A 193 -2.25 13.19 -10.50
N ILE A 194 -1.42 12.16 -10.25
CA ILE A 194 -0.35 11.70 -11.14
C ILE A 194 -0.58 10.23 -11.42
N ASN A 195 -0.93 9.88 -12.65
CA ASN A 195 -1.20 8.50 -13.02
C ASN A 195 -0.82 8.23 -14.48
N LEU A 196 -0.58 6.97 -14.81
CA LEU A 196 -0.25 6.57 -16.18
C LEU A 196 -1.42 6.78 -17.14
N GLU A 197 -2.63 6.54 -16.65
CA GLU A 197 -3.89 6.64 -17.40
C GLU A 197 -4.91 7.40 -16.56
N SER A 198 -5.95 7.92 -17.21
CA SER A 198 -7.08 8.53 -16.51
C SER A 198 -7.81 7.51 -15.63
N THR A 199 -8.28 7.98 -14.48
CA THR A 199 -9.06 7.20 -13.51
C THR A 199 -10.48 7.74 -13.42
N PRO A 200 -11.41 7.04 -12.77
CA PRO A 200 -12.74 7.58 -12.48
C PRO A 200 -12.72 8.86 -11.62
N GLN A 201 -11.57 9.19 -11.02
CA GLN A 201 -11.40 10.40 -10.20
C GLN A 201 -10.74 11.56 -10.95
N SER A 202 -10.18 11.32 -12.14
CA SER A 202 -9.44 12.37 -12.88
C SER A 202 -10.27 13.62 -13.19
N ASP A 203 -11.59 13.47 -13.34
CA ASP A 203 -12.50 14.61 -13.53
C ASP A 203 -12.90 15.31 -12.22
N LEU A 204 -12.60 14.71 -11.07
CA LEU A 204 -12.94 15.24 -9.75
C LEU A 204 -11.80 16.04 -9.10
N VAL A 205 -10.56 15.82 -9.55
CA VAL A 205 -9.36 16.51 -9.03
C VAL A 205 -9.17 17.87 -9.71
N ASP A 206 -8.34 18.72 -9.13
CA ASP A 206 -8.08 20.06 -9.69
C ASP A 206 -7.08 20.01 -10.85
N LEU A 207 -6.18 19.04 -10.84
CA LEU A 207 -5.23 18.81 -11.93
C LEU A 207 -4.92 17.31 -12.03
N SER A 208 -5.06 16.76 -13.23
CA SER A 208 -4.65 15.38 -13.55
C SER A 208 -3.48 15.39 -14.53
N LEU A 209 -2.34 14.82 -14.12
CA LEU A 209 -1.11 14.71 -14.89
C LEU A 209 -0.91 13.26 -15.31
N GLN A 210 -0.92 13.02 -16.62
CA GLN A 210 -0.71 11.69 -17.17
C GLN A 210 0.78 11.44 -17.43
N GLY A 211 1.30 10.37 -16.82
CA GLY A 211 2.68 9.93 -16.98
C GLY A 211 3.11 8.97 -15.89
N ARG A 212 4.33 8.47 -16.03
CA ARG A 212 4.90 7.53 -15.06
C ARG A 212 5.26 8.26 -13.78
N ALA A 213 4.93 7.68 -12.64
CA ALA A 213 5.25 8.25 -11.34
C ALA A 213 6.76 8.53 -11.18
N LYS A 214 7.63 7.62 -11.65
CA LYS A 214 9.08 7.78 -11.58
C LYS A 214 9.63 9.00 -12.35
N ASP A 215 8.89 9.48 -13.36
CA ASP A 215 9.30 10.60 -14.21
C ASP A 215 8.69 11.93 -13.72
N LEU A 216 7.43 11.90 -13.28
CA LEU A 216 6.70 13.11 -12.88
C LEU A 216 6.91 13.51 -11.42
N VAL A 217 6.95 12.55 -10.49
CA VAL A 217 7.14 12.86 -9.05
C VAL A 217 8.47 13.58 -8.78
N PRO A 218 9.60 13.23 -9.44
CA PRO A 218 10.86 13.98 -9.27
C PRO A 218 10.81 15.47 -9.66
N LEU A 219 9.86 15.86 -10.48
CA LEU A 219 9.69 17.28 -10.89
C LEU A 219 9.07 18.15 -9.77
N LEU A 220 8.69 17.55 -8.64
CA LEU A 220 8.15 18.27 -7.48
C LEU A 220 9.22 18.84 -6.54
N LEU A 221 10.52 18.56 -6.80
CA LEU A 221 11.66 19.05 -6.03
C LEU A 221 12.16 20.44 -6.58
#